data_9b97220694a6f1fb72799301175cfa9a
#
_entry.id   9b97220694a6f1fb72799301175cfa9a
#
_cell.length_a   1.000
_cell.length_b   1.000
_cell.length_c   1.000
_cell.angle_alpha   90.00
_cell.angle_beta   90.00
_cell.angle_gamma   90.00
#
_symmetry.space_group_name_H-M   'P 1'
#
loop_
_entity.id
_entity.type
_entity.pdbx_description
1 polymer ?
#
loop_
_entity_poly.entity_id
_entity_poly.type
_entity_poly.pdbx_seq_one_letter_code
_entity_poly.pdbx_strand_id
1 'polypeptide(L)'
;MVPFLAFSQEIPEENMINELVDTTKTFVKIWNLTEDFTVMRDREIDTMKTQFQIYDPVFSNSIANAFLGNTGLQTQNLIYFNREKQPEFFFMRPYIPYLYTPENNTYFNIIKPFTLLEYFSTAGNKQKREDIFHAIHTQNLTPFLNLGFDIRLLSSAGLYSRQVAKLTNFNLFASYT
;
A
#
# COMPACT_ATOMS: atom_id res chain seq x y z
N MET A 1 18.60 16.36 59.18
CA MET A 1 19.05 16.31 57.79
C MET A 1 19.21 14.83 57.42
N VAL A 2 18.18 14.23 56.79
CA VAL A 2 18.14 12.81 56.49
C VAL A 2 18.46 12.66 54.98
N PRO A 3 19.42 11.83 54.55
CA PRO A 3 19.72 11.65 53.15
C PRO A 3 18.64 10.72 52.52
N PHE A 4 18.06 11.22 51.43
CA PHE A 4 17.14 10.49 50.58
C PHE A 4 17.98 9.57 49.65
N LEU A 5 17.94 8.27 49.90
CA LEU A 5 18.53 7.28 49.00
C LEU A 5 17.53 6.98 47.88
N ALA A 6 17.80 7.47 46.68
CA ALA A 6 17.10 7.10 45.48
C ALA A 6 17.64 5.73 45.04
N PHE A 7 16.81 4.70 45.14
CA PHE A 7 17.07 3.41 44.47
C PHE A 7 16.68 3.55 43.00
N SER A 8 17.67 3.65 42.12
CA SER A 8 17.50 3.41 40.70
C SER A 8 17.46 1.88 40.47
N GLN A 9 16.30 1.34 40.13
CA GLN A 9 16.21 -0.02 39.58
C GLN A 9 16.72 0.04 38.15
N GLU A 10 17.90 -0.49 37.89
CA GLU A 10 18.36 -0.82 36.56
C GLU A 10 17.52 -2.00 36.05
N ILE A 11 16.64 -1.73 35.11
CA ILE A 11 15.94 -2.76 34.34
C ILE A 11 16.97 -3.30 33.34
N PRO A 12 17.23 -4.62 33.31
CA PRO A 12 18.20 -5.17 32.35
C PRO A 12 17.73 -4.89 30.92
N GLU A 13 18.57 -4.22 30.14
CA GLU A 13 18.29 -3.85 28.73
C GLU A 13 17.92 -5.05 27.84
N GLU A 14 18.43 -6.23 28.20
CA GLU A 14 18.17 -7.48 27.46
C GLU A 14 16.70 -7.91 27.48
N ASN A 15 15.95 -7.63 28.55
CA ASN A 15 14.54 -7.95 28.64
C ASN A 15 13.68 -6.96 27.84
N MET A 16 14.09 -5.69 27.71
CA MET A 16 13.36 -4.69 26.90
C MET A 16 13.49 -4.97 25.41
N ILE A 17 14.64 -5.42 24.93
CA ILE A 17 14.86 -5.74 23.52
C ILE A 17 14.03 -6.98 23.12
N ASN A 18 13.97 -7.99 23.97
CA ASN A 18 13.18 -9.19 23.71
C ASN A 18 11.68 -8.92 23.73
N GLU A 19 11.22 -8.05 24.63
CA GLU A 19 9.80 -7.67 24.70
C GLU A 19 9.38 -6.81 23.48
N LEU A 20 10.25 -5.93 22.97
CA LEU A 20 10.01 -5.14 21.76
C LEU A 20 10.04 -5.99 20.49
N VAL A 21 10.86 -7.01 20.43
CA VAL A 21 10.97 -7.92 19.26
C VAL A 21 9.78 -8.88 19.21
N ASP A 22 9.28 -9.33 20.33
CA ASP A 22 8.16 -10.29 20.39
C ASP A 22 6.81 -9.59 20.11
N THR A 23 6.64 -8.34 20.51
CA THR A 23 5.41 -7.59 20.28
C THR A 23 5.19 -7.21 18.81
N THR A 24 6.22 -7.01 18.02
CA THR A 24 6.07 -6.61 16.60
C THR A 24 5.74 -7.78 15.67
N LYS A 25 6.18 -8.97 15.98
CA LYS A 25 5.93 -10.15 15.13
C LYS A 25 4.54 -10.76 15.29
N THR A 26 3.88 -10.53 16.41
CA THR A 26 2.63 -11.22 16.76
C THR A 26 1.37 -10.42 16.39
N PHE A 27 1.48 -9.12 16.07
CA PHE A 27 0.31 -8.25 15.95
C PHE A 27 -0.29 -8.14 14.56
N VAL A 28 0.46 -8.43 13.51
CA VAL A 28 -0.02 -8.25 12.14
C VAL A 28 0.48 -9.37 11.24
N LYS A 29 -0.45 -10.15 10.71
CA LYS A 29 -0.20 -11.10 9.64
C LYS A 29 -0.81 -10.55 8.35
N ILE A 30 0.01 -10.48 7.30
CA ILE A 30 -0.40 -9.98 5.99
C ILE A 30 -0.15 -11.04 4.94
N TRP A 31 -1.08 -11.15 3.99
CA TRP A 31 -0.92 -12.06 2.85
C TRP A 31 -1.57 -11.50 1.59
N ASN A 32 -1.11 -12.01 0.46
CA ASN A 32 -1.74 -11.82 -0.84
C ASN A 32 -2.10 -13.18 -1.43
N LEU A 33 -3.06 -13.19 -2.34
CA LEU A 33 -3.39 -14.38 -3.12
C LEU A 33 -2.52 -14.46 -4.37
N THR A 34 -2.24 -15.67 -4.83
CA THR A 34 -1.66 -15.89 -6.16
C THR A 34 -2.69 -15.65 -7.24
N GLU A 35 -2.25 -15.49 -8.49
CA GLU A 35 -3.14 -15.31 -9.65
C GLU A 35 -4.21 -16.42 -9.76
N ASP A 36 -3.88 -17.63 -9.35
CA ASP A 36 -4.81 -18.77 -9.35
C ASP A 36 -5.71 -18.83 -8.10
N PHE A 37 -5.62 -17.89 -7.18
CA PHE A 37 -6.34 -17.85 -5.90
C PHE A 37 -6.16 -19.08 -5.00
N THR A 38 -5.17 -19.92 -5.29
CA THR A 38 -4.96 -21.19 -4.60
C THR A 38 -3.99 -21.11 -3.43
N VAL A 39 -3.05 -20.18 -3.46
CA VAL A 39 -1.98 -20.08 -2.47
C VAL A 39 -1.95 -18.70 -1.84
N MET A 40 -1.90 -18.67 -0.51
CA MET A 40 -1.62 -17.48 0.26
C MET A 40 -0.11 -17.29 0.33
N ARG A 41 0.36 -16.09 -0.01
CA ARG A 41 1.76 -15.69 0.17
C ARG A 41 1.84 -14.73 1.34
N ASP A 42 2.51 -15.14 2.41
CA ASP A 42 2.78 -14.27 3.54
C ASP A 42 3.69 -13.09 3.07
N ARG A 43 3.38 -11.91 3.54
CA ARG A 43 4.16 -10.68 3.32
C ARG A 43 4.53 -10.06 4.66
N GLU A 44 5.68 -9.42 4.69
CA GLU A 44 6.06 -8.57 5.81
C GLU A 44 5.58 -7.14 5.57
N ILE A 45 5.21 -6.44 6.65
CA ILE A 45 4.92 -5.01 6.56
C ILE A 45 6.23 -4.27 6.35
N ASP A 46 6.31 -3.51 5.26
CA ASP A 46 7.40 -2.56 5.08
C ASP A 46 7.14 -1.32 5.95
N THR A 47 7.47 -1.42 7.24
CA THR A 47 7.35 -0.31 8.19
C THR A 47 8.42 0.76 7.97
N MET A 48 9.53 0.39 7.34
CA MET A 48 10.64 1.31 7.06
C MET A 48 10.49 2.07 5.75
N LYS A 49 9.46 1.73 4.94
CA LYS A 49 9.26 2.36 3.64
C LYS A 49 10.52 2.32 2.76
N THR A 50 11.14 1.17 2.68
CA THR A 50 12.38 0.97 1.91
C THR A 50 12.21 1.33 0.44
N GLN A 51 10.97 1.22 -0.07
CA GLN A 51 10.60 1.53 -1.46
C GLN A 51 9.80 2.83 -1.59
N PHE A 52 10.01 3.82 -0.71
CA PHE A 52 9.27 5.09 -0.75
C PHE A 52 9.39 5.84 -2.08
N GLN A 53 10.42 5.56 -2.87
CA GLN A 53 10.61 6.16 -4.20
C GLN A 53 9.65 5.58 -5.25
N ILE A 54 9.09 4.38 -5.02
CA ILE A 54 8.15 3.70 -5.92
C ILE A 54 6.71 3.94 -5.42
N TYR A 55 6.35 5.21 -5.27
CA TYR A 55 5.02 5.60 -4.80
C TYR A 55 3.95 5.55 -5.91
N ASP A 56 4.38 5.61 -7.17
CA ASP A 56 3.47 5.59 -8.32
C ASP A 56 2.95 4.16 -8.58
N PRO A 57 1.63 3.94 -8.65
CA PRO A 57 1.03 2.63 -8.93
C PRO A 57 1.52 1.99 -10.23
N VAL A 58 1.89 2.81 -11.21
CA VAL A 58 2.39 2.31 -12.52
C VAL A 58 3.72 1.59 -12.36
N PHE A 59 4.64 2.14 -11.57
CA PHE A 59 5.95 1.56 -11.35
C PHE A 59 5.97 0.47 -10.28
N SER A 60 4.98 0.44 -9.39
CA SER A 60 4.88 -0.62 -8.38
C SER A 60 4.61 -2.00 -8.99
N ASN A 61 3.92 -2.06 -10.13
CA ASN A 61 3.59 -3.31 -10.81
C ASN A 61 4.67 -3.78 -11.79
N SER A 62 5.37 -2.86 -12.44
CA SER A 62 6.46 -3.19 -13.35
C SER A 62 7.36 -1.98 -13.57
N ILE A 63 8.66 -2.20 -13.50
CA ILE A 63 9.67 -1.17 -13.79
C ILE A 63 9.65 -0.70 -15.25
N ALA A 64 9.06 -1.47 -16.14
CA ALA A 64 9.01 -1.22 -17.56
C ALA A 64 7.62 -0.76 -18.03
N ASN A 65 6.92 0.01 -17.22
CA ASN A 65 5.68 0.68 -17.63
C ASN A 65 5.95 2.12 -18.06
N ALA A 66 5.18 2.59 -19.01
CA ALA A 66 5.13 4.00 -19.41
C ALA A 66 3.69 4.49 -19.38
N PHE A 67 3.49 5.75 -18.99
CA PHE A 67 2.20 6.42 -19.12
C PHE A 67 2.22 7.42 -20.27
N LEU A 68 1.07 7.58 -20.92
CA LEU A 68 0.90 8.45 -22.08
C LEU A 68 0.52 9.87 -21.63
N GLY A 69 1.45 10.54 -20.98
CA GLY A 69 1.24 11.92 -20.53
C GLY A 69 1.63 12.11 -19.07
N ASN A 70 0.68 12.08 -18.15
CA ASN A 70 0.88 12.21 -16.71
C ASN A 70 0.26 11.04 -15.96
N THR A 71 0.62 10.88 -14.70
CA THR A 71 0.11 9.83 -13.81
C THR A 71 -1.42 9.85 -13.77
N GLY A 72 -2.05 8.68 -13.84
CA GLY A 72 -3.51 8.54 -13.92
C GLY A 72 -4.08 8.50 -15.33
N LEU A 73 -3.27 8.76 -16.34
CA LEU A 73 -3.63 8.51 -17.74
C LEU A 73 -3.30 7.08 -18.17
N GLN A 74 -3.60 6.79 -19.40
CA GLN A 74 -3.37 5.49 -20.01
C GLN A 74 -1.91 5.05 -19.87
N THR A 75 -1.70 3.80 -19.58
CA THR A 75 -0.38 3.19 -19.41
C THR A 75 -0.15 2.10 -20.44
N GLN A 76 1.11 1.80 -20.69
CA GLN A 76 1.51 0.70 -21.53
C GLN A 76 2.74 0.00 -20.95
N ASN A 77 2.66 -1.32 -20.84
CA ASN A 77 3.82 -2.11 -20.49
C ASN A 77 4.78 -2.17 -21.69
N LEU A 78 6.03 -1.80 -21.47
CA LEU A 78 7.07 -1.78 -22.51
C LEU A 78 7.57 -3.19 -22.84
N ILE A 79 7.45 -4.12 -21.89
CA ILE A 79 7.80 -5.52 -22.11
C ILE A 79 6.65 -6.18 -22.86
N TYR A 80 6.90 -6.58 -24.11
CA TYR A 80 5.88 -7.17 -24.97
C TYR A 80 5.23 -8.42 -24.38
N PHE A 81 6.02 -9.30 -23.77
CA PHE A 81 5.53 -10.56 -23.21
C PHE A 81 4.64 -10.38 -21.98
N ASN A 82 4.77 -9.27 -21.26
CA ASN A 82 3.94 -8.94 -20.11
C ASN A 82 2.63 -8.24 -20.48
N ARG A 83 2.42 -8.01 -21.78
CA ARG A 83 1.16 -7.44 -22.27
C ARG A 83 0.10 -8.53 -22.30
N GLU A 84 -0.99 -8.30 -21.63
CA GLU A 84 -2.15 -9.18 -21.69
C GLU A 84 -2.66 -9.29 -23.12
N LYS A 85 -2.73 -10.52 -23.65
CA LYS A 85 -3.01 -10.76 -25.07
C LYS A 85 -4.50 -10.63 -25.40
N GLN A 86 -5.37 -11.01 -24.46
CA GLN A 86 -6.81 -11.00 -24.65
C GLN A 86 -7.50 -10.52 -23.35
N PRO A 87 -7.50 -9.22 -23.04
CA PRO A 87 -8.22 -8.72 -21.90
C PRO A 87 -9.73 -8.85 -22.16
N GLU A 88 -10.48 -9.28 -21.16
CA GLU A 88 -11.95 -9.34 -21.24
C GLU A 88 -12.55 -7.96 -21.58
N PHE A 89 -11.94 -6.90 -21.04
CA PHE A 89 -12.32 -5.51 -21.30
C PHE A 89 -11.16 -4.72 -21.89
N PHE A 90 -11.11 -4.67 -23.20
CA PHE A 90 -10.05 -3.99 -23.95
C PHE A 90 -9.80 -2.54 -23.51
N PHE A 91 -10.85 -1.79 -23.17
CA PHE A 91 -10.75 -0.40 -22.75
C PHE A 91 -10.15 -0.21 -21.34
N MET A 92 -10.17 -1.25 -20.50
CA MET A 92 -9.58 -1.20 -19.15
C MET A 92 -8.09 -1.49 -19.15
N ARG A 93 -7.58 -2.14 -20.18
CA ARG A 93 -6.18 -2.55 -20.28
C ARG A 93 -5.17 -1.44 -19.97
N PRO A 94 -5.30 -0.21 -20.48
CA PRO A 94 -4.36 0.88 -20.19
C PRO A 94 -4.41 1.34 -18.73
N TYR A 95 -5.43 0.97 -17.97
CA TYR A 95 -5.66 1.38 -16.59
C TYR A 95 -5.38 0.27 -15.57
N ILE A 96 -5.00 -0.93 -16.00
CA ILE A 96 -4.71 -2.08 -15.11
C ILE A 96 -3.80 -1.73 -13.93
N PRO A 97 -2.71 -0.96 -14.07
CA PRO A 97 -1.86 -0.61 -12.94
C PRO A 97 -2.54 0.22 -11.85
N TYR A 98 -3.66 0.88 -12.17
CA TYR A 98 -4.42 1.67 -11.22
C TYR A 98 -5.56 0.90 -10.57
N LEU A 99 -5.94 -0.25 -11.10
CA LEU A 99 -7.07 -1.02 -10.60
C LEU A 99 -6.67 -1.91 -9.44
N TYR A 100 -7.60 -2.09 -8.52
CA TYR A 100 -7.50 -3.14 -7.51
C TYR A 100 -7.98 -4.46 -8.12
N THR A 101 -7.08 -5.43 -8.17
CA THR A 101 -7.41 -6.80 -8.51
C THR A 101 -7.27 -7.67 -7.27
N PRO A 102 -7.99 -8.79 -7.16
CA PRO A 102 -7.87 -9.66 -6.00
C PRO A 102 -6.44 -10.15 -5.74
N GLU A 103 -5.64 -10.33 -6.79
CA GLU A 103 -4.23 -10.74 -6.69
C GLU A 103 -3.35 -9.64 -6.09
N ASN A 104 -3.65 -8.37 -6.43
CA ASN A 104 -2.92 -7.21 -5.92
C ASN A 104 -3.43 -6.74 -4.56
N ASN A 105 -4.56 -7.28 -4.11
CA ASN A 105 -5.14 -6.92 -2.84
C ASN A 105 -4.33 -7.51 -1.69
N THR A 106 -4.21 -6.75 -0.62
CA THR A 106 -3.53 -7.18 0.60
C THR A 106 -4.58 -7.48 1.66
N TYR A 107 -4.51 -8.68 2.21
CA TYR A 107 -5.38 -9.13 3.28
C TYR A 107 -4.65 -9.12 4.61
N PHE A 108 -5.38 -8.88 5.68
CA PHE A 108 -4.82 -8.69 7.01
C PHE A 108 -5.50 -9.63 8.02
N ASN A 109 -4.71 -10.06 9.00
CA ASN A 109 -5.21 -10.60 10.25
C ASN A 109 -4.43 -9.93 11.38
N ILE A 110 -5.11 -9.15 12.20
CA ILE A 110 -4.49 -8.21 13.12
C ILE A 110 -5.18 -8.26 14.48
N ILE A 111 -4.42 -8.07 15.55
CA ILE A 111 -4.99 -8.01 16.90
C ILE A 111 -5.50 -6.60 17.23
N LYS A 112 -4.82 -5.56 16.73
CA LYS A 112 -5.20 -4.16 16.92
C LYS A 112 -5.53 -3.51 15.59
N PRO A 113 -6.49 -2.55 15.55
CA PRO A 113 -6.77 -1.81 14.31
C PRO A 113 -5.50 -1.21 13.70
N PHE A 114 -5.37 -1.36 12.39
CA PHE A 114 -4.25 -0.82 11.64
C PHE A 114 -4.75 0.24 10.66
N THR A 115 -4.08 1.40 10.66
CA THR A 115 -4.37 2.49 9.72
C THR A 115 -3.07 2.98 9.13
N LEU A 116 -3.02 3.02 7.80
CA LEU A 116 -1.93 3.62 7.03
C LEU A 116 -2.48 4.81 6.25
N LEU A 117 -1.83 5.97 6.38
CA LEU A 117 -2.13 7.16 5.60
C LEU A 117 -0.85 7.61 4.90
N GLU A 118 -0.94 7.78 3.59
CA GLU A 118 0.17 8.20 2.75
C GLU A 118 -0.29 9.36 1.87
N TYR A 119 0.55 10.37 1.77
CA TYR A 119 0.32 11.49 0.87
C TYR A 119 1.62 11.84 0.15
N PHE A 120 1.55 11.84 -1.16
CA PHE A 120 2.64 12.24 -2.03
C PHE A 120 2.20 13.42 -2.88
N SER A 121 3.02 14.45 -2.94
CA SER A 121 2.75 15.62 -3.76
C SER A 121 4.04 16.08 -4.43
N THR A 122 3.95 16.31 -5.73
CA THR A 122 5.05 16.94 -6.48
C THR A 122 4.98 18.44 -6.27
N ALA A 123 5.71 18.92 -5.27
CA ALA A 123 5.79 20.34 -4.94
C ALA A 123 6.55 21.13 -6.02
N GLY A 124 6.02 22.26 -6.43
CA GLY A 124 6.80 23.30 -7.09
C GLY A 124 6.29 23.82 -8.42
N ASN A 125 5.65 23.06 -9.26
CA ASN A 125 5.17 23.60 -10.53
C ASN A 125 3.69 23.35 -10.71
N LYS A 126 2.87 24.42 -10.78
CA LYS A 126 1.42 24.34 -11.00
C LYS A 126 1.05 23.62 -12.32
N GLN A 127 1.99 23.58 -13.26
CA GLN A 127 1.79 22.94 -14.56
C GLN A 127 2.04 21.43 -14.55
N LYS A 128 2.75 20.90 -13.51
CA LYS A 128 3.07 19.48 -13.37
C LYS A 128 2.80 19.04 -11.94
N ARG A 129 1.60 19.25 -11.48
CA ARG A 129 1.23 18.85 -10.11
C ARG A 129 0.66 17.45 -10.12
N GLU A 130 1.23 16.61 -9.31
CA GLU A 130 0.74 15.27 -9.04
C GLU A 130 0.51 15.13 -7.54
N ASP A 131 -0.69 14.73 -7.17
CA ASP A 131 -1.06 14.48 -5.79
C ASP A 131 -1.64 13.07 -5.72
N ILE A 132 -1.08 12.25 -4.83
CA ILE A 132 -1.57 10.90 -4.55
C ILE A 132 -1.85 10.81 -3.06
N PHE A 133 -3.08 10.50 -2.71
CA PHE A 133 -3.50 10.17 -1.36
C PHE A 133 -3.89 8.71 -1.30
N HIS A 134 -3.36 7.98 -0.32
CA HIS A 134 -3.64 6.58 -0.09
C HIS A 134 -3.96 6.36 1.38
N ALA A 135 -5.06 5.69 1.65
CA ALA A 135 -5.50 5.38 3.00
C ALA A 135 -5.98 3.94 3.08
N ILE A 136 -5.38 3.17 3.96
CA ILE A 136 -5.80 1.82 4.31
C ILE A 136 -6.23 1.81 5.76
N HIS A 137 -7.41 1.26 6.03
CA HIS A 137 -7.83 0.95 7.39
C HIS A 137 -8.37 -0.46 7.44
N THR A 138 -7.95 -1.22 8.45
CA THR A 138 -8.39 -2.59 8.64
C THR A 138 -8.52 -2.90 10.14
N GLN A 139 -9.52 -3.72 10.45
CA GLN A 139 -9.83 -4.12 11.82
C GLN A 139 -10.43 -5.53 11.85
N ASN A 140 -10.03 -6.31 12.84
CA ASN A 140 -10.73 -7.56 13.14
C ASN A 140 -12.02 -7.25 13.90
N LEU A 141 -13.16 -7.61 13.32
CA LEU A 141 -14.47 -7.52 13.99
C LEU A 141 -14.67 -8.69 14.95
N THR A 142 -14.17 -9.86 14.57
CA THR A 142 -14.10 -11.05 15.39
C THR A 142 -12.71 -11.67 15.27
N PRO A 143 -12.32 -12.63 16.12
CA PRO A 143 -11.02 -13.29 16.01
C PRO A 143 -10.78 -13.94 14.62
N PHE A 144 -11.85 -14.25 13.89
CA PHE A 144 -11.80 -14.94 12.61
C PHE A 144 -12.15 -14.05 11.41
N LEU A 145 -12.74 -12.86 11.65
CA LEU A 145 -13.22 -11.99 10.58
C LEU A 145 -12.50 -10.65 10.62
N ASN A 146 -11.72 -10.38 9.60
CA ASN A 146 -11.13 -9.08 9.33
C ASN A 146 -11.95 -8.33 8.27
N LEU A 147 -12.13 -7.04 8.47
CA LEU A 147 -12.73 -6.12 7.51
C LEU A 147 -11.80 -4.92 7.33
N GLY A 148 -11.63 -4.50 6.09
CA GLY A 148 -10.83 -3.34 5.79
C GLY A 148 -11.30 -2.62 4.53
N PHE A 149 -10.84 -1.39 4.39
CA PHE A 149 -11.00 -0.60 3.16
C PHE A 149 -9.69 0.04 2.77
N ASP A 150 -9.54 0.25 1.48
CA ASP A 150 -8.41 0.92 0.86
C ASP A 150 -8.95 1.98 -0.11
N ILE A 151 -8.50 3.23 0.06
CA ILE A 151 -8.90 4.36 -0.77
C ILE A 151 -7.65 4.97 -1.37
N ARG A 152 -7.65 5.14 -2.69
CA ARG A 152 -6.60 5.85 -3.40
C ARG A 152 -7.21 6.96 -4.24
N LEU A 153 -6.79 8.18 -3.96
CA LEU A 153 -7.14 9.37 -4.72
C LEU A 153 -5.91 9.85 -5.46
N LEU A 154 -6.01 9.98 -6.75
CA LEU A 154 -4.95 10.47 -7.61
C LEU A 154 -5.46 11.67 -8.40
N SER A 155 -4.71 12.75 -8.37
CA SER A 155 -4.96 13.95 -9.16
C SER A 155 -3.67 14.42 -9.80
N SER A 156 -3.65 14.55 -11.10
CA SER A 156 -2.47 14.99 -11.83
C SER A 156 -2.83 16.02 -12.90
N ALA A 157 -1.93 16.96 -13.11
CA ALA A 157 -1.98 17.92 -14.20
C ALA A 157 -0.75 17.74 -15.09
N GLY A 158 -0.98 17.59 -16.39
CA GLY A 158 0.08 17.45 -17.39
C GLY A 158 0.55 18.78 -17.96
N LEU A 159 1.56 18.71 -18.84
CA LEU A 159 2.16 19.88 -19.47
C LEU A 159 1.24 20.59 -20.46
N TYR A 160 0.32 19.84 -21.07
CA TYR A 160 -0.58 20.41 -22.07
C TYR A 160 -1.84 20.99 -21.45
N SER A 161 -2.37 22.03 -22.07
CA SER A 161 -3.63 22.63 -21.65
C SER A 161 -4.74 21.59 -21.60
N ARG A 162 -5.44 21.51 -20.46
CA ARG A 162 -6.53 20.54 -20.18
C ARG A 162 -6.13 19.08 -20.01
N GLN A 163 -4.84 18.79 -19.89
CA GLN A 163 -4.36 17.43 -19.57
C GLN A 163 -4.45 17.22 -18.05
N VAL A 164 -5.62 16.90 -17.57
CA VAL A 164 -5.88 16.63 -16.15
C VAL A 164 -6.43 15.22 -16.00
N ALA A 165 -5.85 14.44 -15.10
CA ALA A 165 -6.37 13.14 -14.70
C ALA A 165 -6.79 13.17 -13.24
N LYS A 166 -7.96 12.60 -12.95
CA LYS A 166 -8.45 12.36 -11.61
C LYS A 166 -8.96 10.93 -11.52
N LEU A 167 -8.38 10.16 -10.64
CA LEU A 167 -8.77 8.79 -10.37
C LEU A 167 -9.14 8.65 -8.90
N THR A 168 -10.26 7.99 -8.66
CA THR A 168 -10.70 7.61 -7.32
C THR A 168 -10.91 6.11 -7.31
N ASN A 169 -10.11 5.41 -6.54
CA ASN A 169 -10.24 3.98 -6.34
C ASN A 169 -10.69 3.72 -4.91
N PHE A 170 -11.68 2.88 -4.77
CA PHE A 170 -12.17 2.41 -3.49
C PHE A 170 -12.23 0.89 -3.52
N ASN A 171 -11.63 0.26 -2.54
CA ASN A 171 -11.64 -1.18 -2.37
C ASN A 171 -12.13 -1.53 -0.97
N LEU A 172 -13.08 -2.43 -0.88
CA LEU A 172 -13.56 -3.02 0.36
C LEU A 172 -13.17 -4.50 0.35
N PHE A 173 -12.50 -4.94 1.38
CA PHE A 173 -12.08 -6.33 1.49
C PHE A 173 -12.44 -6.90 2.85
N ALA A 174 -12.68 -8.20 2.85
CA ALA A 174 -12.89 -8.98 4.06
C ALA A 174 -12.14 -10.31 3.94
N SER A 175 -11.64 -10.81 5.06
CA SER A 175 -11.04 -12.12 5.13
C SER A 175 -11.57 -12.87 6.35
N TYR A 176 -11.83 -14.16 6.16
CA TYR A 176 -12.23 -15.09 7.21
C TYR A 176 -11.18 -16.18 7.32
N THR A 177 -10.55 -16.30 8.49
CA THR A 177 -9.45 -17.25 8.74
C THR A 177 -9.65 -18.02 10.03
#